data_d2c55228d0c89e9e0ef65cb4abf68e72
#
_entry.id   d2c55228d0c89e9e0ef65cb4abf68e72
#
_cell.length_a   1.000
_cell.length_b   1.000
_cell.length_c   1.000
_cell.angle_alpha   90.00
_cell.angle_beta   90.00
_cell.angle_gamma   90.00
#
_symmetry.space_group_name_H-M   'P 1'
#
loop_
_entity.id
_entity.type
_entity.pdbx_description
1 polymer ?
#
loop_
_entity_poly.entity_id
_entity_poly.type
_entity_poly.pdbx_seq_one_letter_code
_entity_poly.pdbx_strand_id
1 'polypeptide(L)'
;MDLAPDFDEFCALLTAHAVEFVIVGAHALAFHGAPRFTGDLGVFVRPTEENGRRLLSAIVEFGFPTAPLTTADIVAGTMVVEMGVVPVQIHVMSRIDGVTWDEVWQSRELAPLGSRTVPFIGRDAFLRNKRAAGRPKDLADLEVLGGS
;
A
#
# COMPACT_ATOMS: atom_id res chain seq x y z
N MET A 1 -2.79 -13.65 13.60
CA MET A 1 -1.90 -12.56 14.05
C MET A 1 -2.70 -11.27 14.08
N ASP A 2 -2.62 -10.56 15.19
CA ASP A 2 -3.36 -9.31 15.34
C ASP A 2 -2.70 -8.20 14.53
N LEU A 3 -3.53 -7.40 13.89
CA LEU A 3 -3.07 -6.23 13.14
C LEU A 3 -2.63 -5.15 14.14
N ALA A 4 -1.51 -4.47 13.86
CA ALA A 4 -1.09 -3.34 14.68
C ALA A 4 -2.19 -2.27 14.72
N PRO A 5 -2.50 -1.71 15.90
CA PRO A 5 -3.57 -0.70 16.02
C PRO A 5 -3.41 0.48 15.07
N ASP A 6 -2.18 0.93 14.81
CA ASP A 6 -1.92 2.05 13.90
C ASP A 6 -2.34 1.71 12.47
N PHE A 7 -2.19 0.46 12.04
CA PHE A 7 -2.58 0.04 10.69
C PHE A 7 -4.09 0.07 10.55
N ASP A 8 -4.82 -0.41 11.56
CA ASP A 8 -6.28 -0.38 11.55
C ASP A 8 -6.79 1.05 11.55
N GLU A 9 -6.21 1.91 12.39
CA GLU A 9 -6.58 3.32 12.46
C GLU A 9 -6.34 4.03 11.14
N PHE A 10 -5.18 3.83 10.53
CA PHE A 10 -4.85 4.47 9.26
C PHE A 10 -5.80 4.02 8.13
N CYS A 11 -6.08 2.73 8.03
CA CYS A 11 -7.04 2.21 7.06
C CYS A 11 -8.44 2.79 7.28
N ALA A 12 -8.85 2.97 8.54
CA ALA A 12 -10.11 3.61 8.88
C ALA A 12 -10.16 5.05 8.39
N LEU A 13 -9.07 5.80 8.57
CA LEU A 13 -8.99 7.19 8.13
C LEU A 13 -8.95 7.31 6.61
N LEU A 14 -8.24 6.44 5.92
CA LEU A 14 -8.24 6.40 4.46
C LEU A 14 -9.66 6.20 3.94
N THR A 15 -10.39 5.29 4.52
CA THR A 15 -11.79 5.01 4.15
C THR A 15 -12.70 6.19 4.47
N ALA A 16 -12.55 6.79 5.66
CA ALA A 16 -13.37 7.93 6.10
C ALA A 16 -13.16 9.15 5.21
N HIS A 17 -11.94 9.36 4.71
CA HIS A 17 -11.62 10.47 3.80
C HIS A 17 -11.85 10.12 2.33
N ALA A 18 -12.43 8.96 2.03
CA ALA A 18 -12.70 8.48 0.68
C ALA A 18 -11.45 8.41 -0.20
N VAL A 19 -10.30 8.06 0.39
CA VAL A 19 -9.07 7.85 -0.35
C VAL A 19 -9.16 6.54 -1.13
N GLU A 20 -8.79 6.59 -2.41
CA GLU A 20 -8.66 5.37 -3.19
C GLU A 20 -7.27 4.78 -2.96
N PHE A 21 -7.21 3.56 -2.44
CA PHE A 21 -5.96 2.89 -2.09
C PHE A 21 -6.07 1.38 -2.24
N VAL A 22 -4.93 0.71 -2.35
CA VAL A 22 -4.84 -0.75 -2.26
C VAL A 22 -3.66 -1.12 -1.38
N ILE A 23 -3.79 -2.24 -0.68
CA ILE A 23 -2.71 -2.78 0.15
C ILE A 23 -1.73 -3.51 -0.76
N VAL A 24 -0.45 -3.21 -0.60
CA VAL A 24 0.66 -3.83 -1.32
C VAL A 24 1.69 -4.36 -0.31
N GLY A 25 2.81 -4.85 -0.77
CA GLY A 25 3.91 -5.27 0.10
C GLY A 25 3.63 -6.57 0.84
N ALA A 26 4.21 -6.72 2.03
CA ALA A 26 4.20 -8.00 2.75
C ALA A 26 2.81 -8.44 3.20
N HIS A 27 1.88 -7.53 3.49
CA HIS A 27 0.50 -7.91 3.81
C HIS A 27 -0.22 -8.47 2.58
N ALA A 28 0.06 -7.94 1.39
CA ALA A 28 -0.46 -8.51 0.15
C ALA A 28 0.18 -9.88 -0.13
N LEU A 29 1.46 -10.02 0.18
CA LEU A 29 2.16 -11.30 0.05
C LEU A 29 1.48 -12.37 0.92
N ALA A 30 1.16 -12.03 2.16
CA ALA A 30 0.46 -12.94 3.07
C ALA A 30 -0.93 -13.29 2.53
N PHE A 31 -1.66 -12.31 2.03
CA PHE A 31 -2.98 -12.52 1.44
C PHE A 31 -2.93 -13.52 0.28
N HIS A 32 -1.90 -13.44 -0.56
CA HIS A 32 -1.72 -14.33 -1.70
C HIS A 32 -1.08 -15.68 -1.37
N GLY A 33 -0.92 -16.00 -0.09
CA GLY A 33 -0.55 -17.34 0.36
C GLY A 33 0.91 -17.52 0.76
N ALA A 34 1.69 -16.46 0.85
CA ALA A 34 3.10 -16.52 1.23
C ALA A 34 3.36 -15.67 2.49
N PRO A 35 2.83 -16.08 3.64
CA PRO A 35 2.92 -15.27 4.86
C PRO A 35 4.39 -15.05 5.26
N ARG A 36 4.69 -13.82 5.64
CA ARG A 36 5.99 -13.41 6.13
C ARG A 36 5.77 -12.48 7.31
N PHE A 37 6.59 -12.63 8.35
CA PHE A 37 6.56 -11.67 9.44
C PHE A 37 7.04 -10.31 8.96
N THR A 38 6.25 -9.27 9.21
CA THR A 38 6.60 -7.90 8.89
C THR A 38 5.91 -6.93 9.84
N GLY A 39 6.61 -5.84 10.16
CA GLY A 39 6.03 -4.73 10.89
C GLY A 39 5.56 -3.58 9.99
N ASP A 40 5.67 -3.74 8.66
CA ASP A 40 5.39 -2.65 7.72
C ASP A 40 4.09 -2.88 6.98
N LEU A 41 3.34 -1.78 6.76
CA LEU A 41 2.15 -1.78 5.92
C LEU A 41 2.45 -0.96 4.67
N GLY A 42 2.30 -1.56 3.49
CA GLY A 42 2.44 -0.86 2.21
C GLY A 42 1.08 -0.46 1.65
N VAL A 43 0.94 0.81 1.27
CA VAL A 43 -0.31 1.36 0.73
C VAL A 43 0.00 2.08 -0.57
N PHE A 44 -0.65 1.67 -1.65
CA PHE A 44 -0.56 2.31 -2.96
C PHE A 44 -1.82 3.13 -3.19
N VAL A 45 -1.67 4.41 -3.52
CA VAL A 45 -2.79 5.35 -3.66
C VAL A 45 -2.90 5.88 -5.10
N ARG A 46 -4.12 6.24 -5.51
CA ARG A 46 -4.34 6.83 -6.83
C ARG A 46 -3.58 8.14 -6.97
N PRO A 47 -2.77 8.32 -8.02
CA PRO A 47 -1.94 9.51 -8.21
C PRO A 47 -2.72 10.66 -8.88
N THR A 48 -3.79 11.12 -8.24
CA THR A 48 -4.56 12.29 -8.71
C THR A 48 -4.53 13.38 -7.65
N GLU A 49 -4.73 14.62 -8.08
CA GLU A 49 -4.74 15.75 -7.16
C GLU A 49 -5.84 15.61 -6.11
N GLU A 50 -7.04 15.23 -6.53
CA GLU A 50 -8.16 15.06 -5.60
C GLU A 50 -7.87 13.97 -4.56
N ASN A 51 -7.41 12.81 -5.01
CA ASN A 51 -7.07 11.73 -4.09
C ASN A 51 -5.90 12.12 -3.18
N GLY A 52 -4.96 12.90 -3.72
CA GLY A 52 -3.84 13.44 -2.94
C GLY A 52 -4.32 14.35 -1.81
N ARG A 53 -5.27 15.24 -2.08
CA ARG A 53 -5.83 16.11 -1.04
C ARG A 53 -6.50 15.28 0.07
N ARG A 54 -7.27 14.28 -0.31
CA ARG A 54 -7.93 13.37 0.63
C ARG A 54 -6.91 12.61 1.48
N LEU A 55 -5.84 12.13 0.84
CA LEU A 55 -4.75 11.44 1.53
C LEU A 55 -4.07 12.36 2.55
N LEU A 56 -3.73 13.59 2.15
CA LEU A 56 -3.08 14.53 3.06
C LEU A 56 -3.96 14.83 4.27
N SER A 57 -5.27 14.98 4.06
CA SER A 57 -6.22 15.19 5.16
C SER A 57 -6.25 13.99 6.10
N ALA A 58 -6.23 12.77 5.56
CA ALA A 58 -6.18 11.56 6.37
C ALA A 58 -4.89 11.46 7.19
N ILE A 59 -3.75 11.82 6.59
CA ILE A 59 -2.46 11.80 7.28
C ILE A 59 -2.43 12.82 8.43
N VAL A 60 -2.97 14.01 8.22
CA VAL A 60 -3.05 15.04 9.27
C VAL A 60 -3.92 14.53 10.42
N GLU A 61 -5.07 13.95 10.14
CA GLU A 61 -5.95 13.42 11.18
C GLU A 61 -5.29 12.24 11.91
N PHE A 62 -4.47 11.47 11.23
CA PHE A 62 -3.69 10.39 11.81
C PHE A 62 -2.61 10.90 12.79
N GLY A 63 -2.28 12.20 12.67
CA GLY A 63 -1.34 12.85 13.59
C GLY A 63 0.08 13.01 13.06
N PHE A 64 0.29 12.83 11.75
CA PHE A 64 1.61 13.01 11.15
C PHE A 64 1.67 14.31 10.34
N PRO A 65 2.81 15.03 10.37
CA PRO A 65 2.97 16.22 9.55
C PRO A 65 3.07 15.85 8.06
N THR A 66 2.47 16.66 7.20
CA THR A 66 2.52 16.43 5.76
C THR A 66 3.54 17.30 5.04
N ALA A 67 4.02 18.37 5.68
CA ALA A 67 5.04 19.22 5.07
C ALA A 67 6.39 18.46 5.03
N PRO A 68 7.13 18.51 3.92
CA PRO A 68 6.88 19.30 2.70
C PRO A 68 6.07 18.59 1.61
N LEU A 69 5.39 17.49 1.90
CA LEU A 69 4.62 16.73 0.91
C LEU A 69 3.46 17.56 0.35
N THR A 70 3.31 17.56 -0.98
CA THR A 70 2.24 18.26 -1.69
C THR A 70 1.44 17.29 -2.55
N THR A 71 0.27 17.73 -3.03
CA THR A 71 -0.51 16.93 -3.98
C THR A 71 0.25 16.70 -5.29
N ALA A 72 1.08 17.66 -5.70
CA ALA A 72 1.93 17.50 -6.89
C ALA A 72 2.91 16.33 -6.74
N ASP A 73 3.46 16.12 -5.55
CA ASP A 73 4.34 14.98 -5.26
C ASP A 73 3.61 13.66 -5.42
N ILE A 74 2.37 13.61 -4.99
CA ILE A 74 1.53 12.42 -5.09
C ILE A 74 1.22 12.12 -6.56
N VAL A 75 0.84 13.13 -7.33
CA VAL A 75 0.56 12.98 -8.77
C VAL A 75 1.81 12.51 -9.52
N ALA A 76 2.97 13.06 -9.18
CA ALA A 76 4.22 12.71 -9.83
C ALA A 76 4.74 11.31 -9.47
N GLY A 77 4.34 10.78 -8.30
CA GLY A 77 4.81 9.46 -7.84
C GLY A 77 6.28 9.43 -7.48
N THR A 78 6.84 10.57 -7.09
CA THR A 78 8.29 10.70 -6.81
C THR A 78 8.64 10.51 -5.35
N MET A 79 7.65 10.41 -4.46
CA MET A 79 7.90 10.30 -3.02
C MET A 79 7.20 9.10 -2.42
N VAL A 80 7.85 8.50 -1.43
CA VAL A 80 7.27 7.51 -0.53
C VAL A 80 7.15 8.18 0.83
N VAL A 81 5.97 8.14 1.41
CA VAL A 81 5.75 8.69 2.76
C VAL A 81 5.89 7.55 3.76
N GLU A 82 6.83 7.69 4.67
CA GLU A 82 7.04 6.72 5.76
C GLU A 82 6.57 7.31 7.07
N MET A 83 5.67 6.60 7.75
CA MET A 83 5.12 7.03 9.03
C MET A 83 5.37 5.96 10.09
N GLY A 84 5.64 6.40 11.32
CA GLY A 84 5.93 5.49 12.43
C GLY A 84 7.40 5.16 12.53
N VAL A 85 7.72 4.26 13.45
CA VAL A 85 9.09 3.81 13.71
C VAL A 85 9.15 2.29 13.62
N VAL A 86 10.30 1.79 13.17
CA VAL A 86 10.55 0.34 13.12
C VAL A 86 10.25 -0.27 14.50
N PRO A 87 9.55 -1.40 14.61
CA PRO A 87 9.13 -2.31 13.53
C PRO A 87 7.74 -2.04 12.96
N VAL A 88 7.08 -0.94 13.33
CA VAL A 88 5.72 -0.64 12.89
C VAL A 88 5.73 0.63 12.05
N GLN A 89 5.89 0.47 10.73
CA GLN A 89 5.90 1.60 9.80
C GLN A 89 4.81 1.45 8.75
N ILE A 90 4.29 2.59 8.28
CA ILE A 90 3.36 2.66 7.18
C ILE A 90 4.08 3.36 6.03
N HIS A 91 4.11 2.72 4.87
CA HIS A 91 4.72 3.25 3.66
C HIS A 91 3.60 3.55 2.66
N VAL A 92 3.43 4.82 2.32
CA VAL A 92 2.43 5.25 1.34
C VAL A 92 3.14 5.69 0.07
N MET A 93 2.72 5.14 -1.06
CA MET A 93 3.32 5.41 -2.36
C MET A 93 2.23 5.61 -3.41
N SER A 94 2.51 6.41 -4.42
CA SER A 94 1.59 6.64 -5.54
C SER A 94 2.13 6.11 -6.86
N ARG A 95 3.24 5.37 -6.82
CA ARG A 95 3.83 4.69 -7.97
C ARG A 95 4.52 3.42 -7.51
N ILE A 96 4.31 2.33 -8.24
CA ILE A 96 5.01 1.07 -8.04
C ILE A 96 5.47 0.52 -9.39
N ASP A 97 6.50 -0.30 -9.37
CA ASP A 97 7.11 -0.81 -10.60
C ASP A 97 6.20 -1.77 -11.36
N GLY A 98 6.21 -1.66 -12.67
CA GLY A 98 5.66 -2.68 -13.57
C GLY A 98 4.15 -2.68 -13.76
N VAL A 99 3.41 -1.86 -13.03
CA VAL A 99 1.95 -1.77 -13.14
C VAL A 99 1.49 -0.32 -12.99
N THR A 100 0.35 0.00 -13.59
CA THR A 100 -0.29 1.30 -13.44
C THR A 100 -1.34 1.24 -12.35
N TRP A 101 -1.74 2.41 -11.85
CA TRP A 101 -2.85 2.49 -10.90
C TRP A 101 -4.11 1.83 -11.46
N ASP A 102 -4.48 2.14 -12.71
CA ASP A 102 -5.71 1.62 -13.31
C ASP A 102 -5.70 0.10 -13.39
N GLU A 103 -4.57 -0.51 -13.76
CA GLU A 103 -4.43 -1.96 -13.77
C GLU A 103 -4.66 -2.56 -12.39
N VAL A 104 -4.06 -1.96 -11.38
CA VAL A 104 -4.17 -2.44 -10.00
C VAL A 104 -5.58 -2.24 -9.46
N TRP A 105 -6.17 -1.08 -9.72
CA TRP A 105 -7.51 -0.75 -9.22
C TRP A 105 -8.58 -1.67 -9.81
N GLN A 106 -8.50 -1.94 -11.10
CA GLN A 106 -9.46 -2.80 -11.80
C GLN A 106 -9.38 -4.26 -11.36
N SER A 107 -8.20 -4.72 -10.97
CA SER A 107 -7.96 -6.11 -10.57
C SER A 107 -7.90 -6.32 -9.06
N ARG A 108 -8.16 -5.27 -8.27
CA ARG A 108 -8.09 -5.37 -6.81
C ARG A 108 -9.04 -6.41 -6.24
N GLU A 109 -8.63 -6.98 -5.13
CA GLU A 109 -9.44 -7.98 -4.42
C GLU A 109 -9.76 -7.46 -3.02
N LEU A 110 -11.03 -7.50 -2.66
CA LEU A 110 -11.47 -7.08 -1.33
C LEU A 110 -11.31 -8.24 -0.36
N ALA A 111 -10.65 -7.96 0.77
CA ALA A 111 -10.39 -8.99 1.77
C ALA A 111 -10.21 -8.37 3.15
N PRO A 112 -10.34 -9.16 4.22
CA PRO A 112 -10.14 -8.66 5.57
C PRO A 112 -8.68 -8.29 5.83
N LEU A 113 -8.49 -7.15 6.50
CA LEU A 113 -7.23 -6.77 7.12
C LEU A 113 -7.60 -6.34 8.54
N GLY A 114 -7.32 -7.20 9.52
CA GLY A 114 -7.87 -7.01 10.85
C GLY A 114 -9.40 -7.11 10.84
N SER A 115 -10.07 -6.12 11.39
CA SER A 115 -11.54 -6.09 11.47
C SER A 115 -12.21 -5.43 10.26
N ARG A 116 -11.43 -4.96 9.28
CA ARG A 116 -11.93 -4.21 8.13
C ARG A 116 -11.76 -4.98 6.83
N THR A 117 -12.66 -4.73 5.88
CA THR A 117 -12.48 -5.19 4.51
C THR A 117 -11.84 -4.05 3.71
N VAL A 118 -10.69 -4.32 3.12
CA VAL A 118 -9.93 -3.34 2.34
C VAL A 118 -9.51 -3.93 1.01
N PRO A 119 -9.19 -3.08 0.01
CA PRO A 119 -8.71 -3.60 -1.27
C PRO A 119 -7.23 -3.97 -1.21
N PHE A 120 -6.91 -5.14 -1.74
CA PHE A 120 -5.54 -5.63 -1.91
C PHE A 120 -5.19 -5.65 -3.40
N ILE A 121 -3.92 -5.48 -3.73
CA ILE A 121 -3.44 -5.71 -5.08
C ILE A 121 -3.73 -7.16 -5.49
N GLY A 122 -4.31 -7.35 -6.67
CA GLY A 122 -4.61 -8.68 -7.19
C GLY A 122 -3.34 -9.46 -7.52
N ARG A 123 -3.46 -10.79 -7.62
CA ARG A 123 -2.30 -11.67 -7.78
C ARG A 123 -1.47 -11.35 -9.02
N ASP A 124 -2.10 -11.22 -10.19
CA ASP A 124 -1.35 -11.00 -11.44
C ASP A 124 -0.61 -9.66 -11.45
N ALA A 125 -1.26 -8.60 -10.99
CA ALA A 125 -0.62 -7.30 -10.88
C ALA A 125 0.54 -7.34 -9.87
N PHE A 126 0.36 -8.05 -8.76
CA PHE A 126 1.38 -8.20 -7.74
C PHE A 126 2.61 -8.94 -8.28
N LEU A 127 2.39 -10.03 -9.02
CA LEU A 127 3.48 -10.78 -9.65
C LEU A 127 4.24 -9.92 -10.65
N ARG A 128 3.54 -9.13 -11.47
CA ARG A 128 4.18 -8.21 -12.42
C ARG A 128 4.99 -7.14 -11.70
N ASN A 129 4.46 -6.61 -10.62
CA ASN A 129 5.16 -5.63 -9.78
C ASN A 129 6.46 -6.23 -9.22
N LYS A 130 6.40 -7.44 -8.68
CA LYS A 130 7.57 -8.12 -8.13
C LYS A 130 8.64 -8.38 -9.19
N ARG A 131 8.25 -8.82 -10.38
CA ARG A 131 9.20 -9.05 -11.48
C ARG A 131 9.88 -7.76 -11.91
N ALA A 132 9.12 -6.68 -12.02
CA ALA A 132 9.64 -5.39 -12.44
C ALA A 132 10.60 -4.79 -11.40
N ALA A 133 10.27 -4.92 -10.12
CA ALA A 133 11.14 -4.47 -9.03
C ALA A 133 12.45 -5.26 -8.99
N GLY A 134 12.38 -6.57 -9.19
CA GLY A 134 13.54 -7.42 -9.45
C GLY A 134 14.59 -7.51 -8.37
N ARG A 135 14.31 -7.04 -7.16
CA ARG A 135 15.26 -7.18 -6.04
C ARG A 135 15.33 -8.66 -5.61
N PRO A 136 16.43 -9.09 -4.99
CA PRO A 136 16.54 -10.48 -4.53
C PRO A 136 15.33 -10.95 -3.70
N LYS A 137 14.82 -10.10 -2.82
CA LYS A 137 13.63 -10.45 -2.03
C LYS A 137 12.38 -10.57 -2.89
N ASP A 138 12.26 -9.75 -3.94
CA ASP A 138 11.11 -9.82 -4.85
C ASP A 138 11.13 -11.10 -5.66
N LEU A 139 12.30 -11.51 -6.14
CA LEU A 139 12.46 -12.76 -6.88
C LEU A 139 12.18 -13.98 -5.98
N ALA A 140 12.61 -13.93 -4.72
CA ALA A 140 12.30 -14.97 -3.75
C ALA A 140 10.79 -15.04 -3.48
N ASP A 141 10.12 -13.90 -3.36
CA ASP A 141 8.68 -13.84 -3.17
C ASP A 141 7.92 -14.43 -4.36
N LEU A 142 8.39 -14.14 -5.59
CA LEU A 142 7.83 -14.73 -6.80
C LEU A 142 7.89 -16.25 -6.78
N GLU A 143 9.03 -16.80 -6.38
CA GLU A 143 9.21 -18.25 -6.30
C GLU A 143 8.22 -18.88 -5.31
N VAL A 144 8.08 -18.28 -4.13
CA VAL A 144 7.13 -18.74 -3.12
C VAL A 144 5.70 -18.68 -3.61
N LEU A 145 5.35 -17.62 -4.37
CA LEU A 145 4.02 -17.45 -4.94
C LEU A 145 3.77 -18.33 -6.16
N GLY A 146 4.80 -19.01 -6.68
CA GLY A 146 4.68 -19.84 -7.87
C GLY A 146 4.61 -19.06 -9.17
N GLY A 147 5.05 -17.81 -9.16
CA GLY A 147 4.97 -16.91 -10.32
C GLY A 147 6.28 -16.64 -11.03
N SER A 148 7.28 -17.49 -10.83
CA SER A 148 8.65 -17.33 -11.35
C SER A 148 8.73 -16.93 -12.81
#